data_50c37eb631c310e7fa33bd7605b44ad9
#
_entry.id   50c37eb631c310e7fa33bd7605b44ad9
#
_cell.length_a   1.000
_cell.length_b   1.000
_cell.length_c   1.000
_cell.angle_alpha   90.00
_cell.angle_beta   90.00
_cell.angle_gamma   90.00
#
_symmetry.space_group_name_H-M   'P 1'
#
loop_
_entity.id
_entity.type
_entity.pdbx_description
1 polymer ?
#
loop_
_entity_poly.entity_id
_entity_poly.type
_entity_poly.pdbx_seq_one_letter_code
_entity_poly.pdbx_strand_id
1 'polypeptide(L)'
;QQSGLDFISTPASEDWVVPLSELCDALKIASGDIDFAPTIKAAADSALPVIMSTGTAEIAEVDSAVALFKSVRKAEVLEDHLYLMHCVSEYPANIVDCNLLSIPYMRERHGLDVGWSNHVIGPLACHAAVAQGAKLIEVHVTDQKEGREFRDHALSFEPHEIFDLVSDLNSISASLGLLQKRPTLSEQQNTRAFRKGLVYSKDLESGTVIEDKHISFA
;
A
#
# COMPACT_ATOMS: atom_id res chain seq x y z
N GLN A 1 22.17 -4.51 -11.75
CA GLN A 1 21.50 -5.24 -12.86
C GLN A 1 21.71 -6.76 -12.82
N GLN A 2 22.75 -7.30 -12.14
CA GLN A 2 22.95 -8.75 -12.01
C GLN A 2 21.99 -9.42 -11.00
N SER A 3 21.39 -8.65 -10.08
CA SER A 3 20.50 -9.16 -9.02
C SER A 3 19.03 -9.30 -9.45
N GLY A 4 18.62 -8.72 -10.58
CA GLY A 4 17.22 -8.63 -10.99
C GLY A 4 16.39 -7.66 -10.15
N LEU A 5 17.05 -6.74 -9.40
CA LEU A 5 16.43 -5.69 -8.62
C LEU A 5 16.57 -4.36 -9.32
N ASP A 6 15.54 -3.52 -9.21
CA ASP A 6 15.57 -2.14 -9.64
C ASP A 6 16.35 -1.27 -8.64
N PHE A 7 17.02 -0.25 -9.15
CA PHE A 7 17.79 0.68 -8.34
C PHE A 7 17.08 2.03 -8.25
N ILE A 8 16.75 2.44 -7.02
CA ILE A 8 16.07 3.70 -6.72
C ILE A 8 17.00 4.56 -5.88
N SER A 9 17.10 5.85 -6.18
CA SER A 9 17.91 6.77 -5.39
C SER A 9 17.18 8.09 -5.13
N THR A 10 17.56 8.75 -4.03
CA THR A 10 17.05 10.05 -3.61
C THR A 10 18.10 11.11 -3.97
N PRO A 11 17.85 12.02 -4.93
CA PRO A 11 18.73 13.16 -5.19
C PRO A 11 18.74 14.09 -3.97
N ALA A 12 19.94 14.48 -3.54
CA ALA A 12 20.12 15.41 -2.41
C ALA A 12 19.92 16.88 -2.81
N SER A 13 19.86 17.17 -4.10
CA SER A 13 19.53 18.47 -4.70
C SER A 13 19.11 18.28 -6.15
N GLU A 14 18.57 19.33 -6.78
CA GLU A 14 18.16 19.31 -8.17
C GLU A 14 19.30 18.97 -9.15
N ASP A 15 20.54 19.34 -8.83
CA ASP A 15 21.72 19.05 -9.65
C ASP A 15 22.02 17.56 -9.77
N TRP A 16 21.57 16.75 -8.78
CA TRP A 16 21.77 15.30 -8.77
C TRP A 16 20.69 14.54 -9.53
N VAL A 17 19.59 15.20 -9.91
CA VAL A 17 18.48 14.52 -10.59
C VAL A 17 18.94 13.94 -11.93
N VAL A 18 19.59 14.75 -12.78
CA VAL A 18 20.05 14.31 -14.10
C VAL A 18 21.07 13.18 -14.00
N PRO A 19 22.18 13.29 -13.22
CA PRO A 19 23.12 12.18 -13.08
C PRO A 19 22.49 10.89 -12.55
N LEU A 20 21.56 10.99 -11.60
CA LEU A 20 20.90 9.80 -11.04
C LEU A 20 19.89 9.20 -12.01
N SER A 21 19.23 10.00 -12.84
CA SER A 21 18.27 9.48 -13.82
C SER A 21 18.91 8.62 -14.92
N GLU A 22 20.23 8.73 -15.11
CA GLU A 22 20.97 7.85 -16.02
C GLU A 22 21.35 6.50 -15.39
N LEU A 23 21.24 6.38 -14.06
CA LEU A 23 21.70 5.22 -13.29
C LEU A 23 20.57 4.45 -12.63
N CYS A 24 19.44 5.10 -12.36
CA CYS A 24 18.32 4.57 -11.58
C CYS A 24 17.18 4.11 -12.48
N ASP A 25 16.34 3.22 -11.94
CA ASP A 25 15.09 2.80 -12.55
C ASP A 25 13.92 3.69 -12.08
N ALA A 26 14.06 4.33 -10.92
CA ALA A 26 13.14 5.36 -10.40
C ALA A 26 13.88 6.35 -9.50
N LEU A 27 13.31 7.54 -9.32
CA LEU A 27 13.80 8.55 -8.39
C LEU A 27 12.89 8.62 -7.16
N LYS A 28 13.47 8.96 -6.00
CA LYS A 28 12.71 9.23 -4.79
C LYS A 28 12.91 10.68 -4.34
N ILE A 29 11.82 11.34 -3.95
CA ILE A 29 11.85 12.64 -3.25
C ILE A 29 11.62 12.35 -1.78
N ALA A 30 12.57 12.77 -0.93
CA ALA A 30 12.47 12.61 0.51
C ALA A 30 11.37 13.52 1.11
N SER A 31 10.86 13.16 2.29
CA SER A 31 9.81 13.95 2.97
C SER A 31 10.22 15.40 3.22
N GLY A 32 11.51 15.63 3.50
CA GLY A 32 12.02 17.00 3.74
C GLY A 32 12.06 17.89 2.50
N ASP A 33 11.89 17.32 1.30
CA ASP A 33 11.94 18.05 0.02
C ASP A 33 10.56 18.19 -0.64
N ILE A 34 9.48 17.85 0.07
CA ILE A 34 8.12 17.88 -0.50
C ILE A 34 7.66 19.27 -0.91
N ASP A 35 8.19 20.31 -0.31
CA ASP A 35 7.95 21.73 -0.65
C ASP A 35 9.08 22.35 -1.48
N PHE A 36 10.15 21.58 -1.77
CA PHE A 36 11.29 22.08 -2.51
C PHE A 36 11.07 21.96 -4.03
N ALA A 37 10.48 23.00 -4.59
CA ALA A 37 10.08 23.09 -5.98
C ALA A 37 11.19 22.76 -7.02
N PRO A 38 12.48 23.15 -6.86
CA PRO A 38 13.53 22.81 -7.82
C PRO A 38 13.69 21.30 -8.01
N THR A 39 13.83 20.52 -6.95
CA THR A 39 13.96 19.06 -7.03
C THR A 39 12.72 18.40 -7.62
N ILE A 40 11.50 18.84 -7.20
CA ILE A 40 10.24 18.31 -7.74
C ILE A 40 10.16 18.54 -9.26
N LYS A 41 10.49 19.74 -9.74
CA LYS A 41 10.47 20.06 -11.17
C LYS A 41 11.50 19.26 -11.97
N ALA A 42 12.71 19.16 -11.46
CA ALA A 42 13.77 18.37 -12.10
C ALA A 42 13.39 16.89 -12.19
N ALA A 43 12.86 16.32 -11.09
CA ALA A 43 12.39 14.93 -11.07
C ALA A 43 11.17 14.73 -12.00
N ALA A 44 10.25 15.69 -12.07
CA ALA A 44 9.12 15.63 -12.98
C ALA A 44 9.54 15.73 -14.45
N ASP A 45 10.60 16.45 -14.77
CA ASP A 45 11.15 16.56 -16.13
C ASP A 45 11.95 15.32 -16.55
N SER A 46 12.43 14.51 -15.59
CA SER A 46 13.08 13.22 -15.87
C SER A 46 12.06 12.25 -16.49
N ALA A 47 12.52 11.28 -17.28
CA ALA A 47 11.64 10.27 -17.87
C ALA A 47 11.25 9.16 -16.85
N LEU A 48 11.87 9.14 -15.67
CA LEU A 48 11.70 8.05 -14.69
C LEU A 48 10.42 8.21 -13.86
N PRO A 49 9.87 7.09 -13.33
CA PRO A 49 8.91 7.14 -12.25
C PRO A 49 9.50 7.83 -11.02
N VAL A 50 8.64 8.52 -10.27
CA VAL A 50 9.03 9.23 -9.05
C VAL A 50 8.20 8.78 -7.87
N ILE A 51 8.86 8.46 -6.77
CA ILE A 51 8.26 8.14 -5.48
C ILE A 51 8.43 9.36 -4.57
N MET A 52 7.33 9.98 -4.14
CA MET A 52 7.34 11.18 -3.32
C MET A 52 6.86 10.87 -1.90
N SER A 53 7.76 11.02 -0.92
CA SER A 53 7.43 10.84 0.50
C SER A 53 6.76 12.08 1.09
N THR A 54 5.79 11.86 2.00
CA THR A 54 4.90 12.89 2.53
C THR A 54 5.02 13.05 4.06
N GLY A 55 6.08 12.54 4.67
CA GLY A 55 6.31 12.70 6.11
C GLY A 55 6.44 14.16 6.50
N THR A 56 5.90 14.53 7.68
CA THR A 56 5.79 15.89 8.19
C THR A 56 4.88 16.85 7.42
N ALA A 57 4.42 16.47 6.23
CA ALA A 57 3.60 17.35 5.39
C ALA A 57 2.13 17.34 5.80
N GLU A 58 1.51 18.50 5.73
CA GLU A 58 0.05 18.63 5.70
C GLU A 58 -0.48 18.35 4.29
N ILE A 59 -1.75 17.98 4.20
CA ILE A 59 -2.37 17.60 2.91
C ILE A 59 -2.29 18.73 1.87
N ALA A 60 -2.33 19.99 2.28
CA ALA A 60 -2.21 21.13 1.37
C ALA A 60 -0.82 21.23 0.72
N GLU A 61 0.23 20.79 1.42
CA GLU A 61 1.59 20.72 0.89
C GLU A 61 1.71 19.57 -0.11
N VAL A 62 1.12 18.41 0.20
CA VAL A 62 1.03 17.28 -0.73
C VAL A 62 0.27 17.68 -1.99
N ASP A 63 -0.88 18.38 -1.86
CA ASP A 63 -1.65 18.90 -3.01
C ASP A 63 -0.78 19.79 -3.90
N SER A 64 -0.02 20.68 -3.28
CA SER A 64 0.85 21.63 -3.98
C SER A 64 1.98 20.93 -4.74
N ALA A 65 2.62 19.95 -4.08
CA ALA A 65 3.69 19.14 -4.68
C ALA A 65 3.19 18.32 -5.87
N VAL A 66 2.04 17.65 -5.72
CA VAL A 66 1.40 16.88 -6.80
C VAL A 66 0.99 17.79 -7.96
N ALA A 67 0.40 18.96 -7.68
CA ALA A 67 0.03 19.93 -8.71
C ALA A 67 1.26 20.46 -9.46
N LEU A 68 2.35 20.75 -8.74
CA LEU A 68 3.61 21.17 -9.32
C LEU A 68 4.20 20.09 -10.24
N PHE A 69 4.26 18.84 -9.77
CA PHE A 69 4.72 17.71 -10.56
C PHE A 69 3.89 17.56 -11.85
N LYS A 70 2.56 17.59 -11.76
CA LYS A 70 1.62 17.53 -12.89
C LYS A 70 1.86 18.66 -13.88
N SER A 71 2.21 19.86 -13.42
CA SER A 71 2.42 21.03 -14.30
C SER A 71 3.64 20.87 -15.20
N VAL A 72 4.62 20.08 -14.78
CA VAL A 72 5.87 19.81 -15.52
C VAL A 72 5.74 18.52 -16.35
N ARG A 73 5.39 17.41 -15.69
CA ARG A 73 5.17 16.11 -16.33
C ARG A 73 3.83 16.11 -17.07
N LYS A 74 3.83 16.41 -18.34
CA LYS A 74 2.64 16.44 -19.21
C LYS A 74 2.23 15.03 -19.66
N ALA A 75 2.08 14.11 -18.72
CA ALA A 75 1.65 12.76 -19.01
C ALA A 75 0.12 12.69 -19.09
N GLU A 76 -0.41 11.90 -20.02
CA GLU A 76 -1.85 11.61 -20.11
C GLU A 76 -2.33 10.80 -18.89
N VAL A 77 -1.46 9.90 -18.38
CA VAL A 77 -1.70 9.09 -17.19
C VAL A 77 -0.57 9.34 -16.21
N LEU A 78 -0.89 9.91 -15.07
CA LEU A 78 0.11 10.22 -14.04
C LEU A 78 0.39 9.03 -13.11
N GLU A 79 -0.53 8.08 -13.04
CA GLU A 79 -0.46 6.90 -12.17
C GLU A 79 0.79 6.05 -12.41
N ASP A 80 1.30 6.03 -13.65
CA ASP A 80 2.53 5.31 -14.00
C ASP A 80 3.82 6.10 -13.70
N HIS A 81 3.70 7.36 -13.27
CA HIS A 81 4.84 8.27 -13.16
C HIS A 81 5.05 8.87 -11.78
N LEU A 82 4.03 8.90 -10.94
CA LEU A 82 4.11 9.46 -9.59
C LEU A 82 3.42 8.54 -8.59
N TYR A 83 4.18 8.15 -7.57
CA TYR A 83 3.73 7.37 -6.43
C TYR A 83 3.90 8.20 -5.16
N LEU A 84 2.91 8.19 -4.28
CA LEU A 84 3.03 8.84 -2.97
C LEU A 84 3.42 7.83 -1.90
N MET A 85 4.22 8.25 -0.92
CA MET A 85 4.55 7.42 0.24
C MET A 85 4.09 8.12 1.51
N HIS A 86 3.10 7.54 2.20
CA HIS A 86 2.77 7.94 3.56
C HIS A 86 3.86 7.45 4.50
N CYS A 87 4.30 8.30 5.42
CA CYS A 87 5.25 7.95 6.46
C CYS A 87 5.16 8.90 7.66
N VAL A 88 5.70 8.47 8.79
CA VAL A 88 5.92 9.29 9.99
C VAL A 88 7.42 9.50 10.13
N SER A 89 7.86 10.77 10.11
CA SER A 89 9.29 11.13 10.17
C SER A 89 9.80 11.17 11.63
N GLU A 90 9.64 10.04 12.33
CA GLU A 90 10.17 9.76 13.65
C GLU A 90 10.88 8.41 13.63
N TYR A 91 12.03 8.26 14.29
CA TYR A 91 12.93 7.11 14.18
C TYR A 91 13.38 6.58 15.55
N PRO A 92 12.75 5.52 16.11
CA PRO A 92 11.57 4.83 15.61
C PRO A 92 10.27 5.61 15.83
N ALA A 93 9.30 5.43 14.94
CA ALA A 93 7.96 5.96 15.09
C ALA A 93 7.11 5.10 16.04
N ASN A 94 6.19 5.72 16.76
CA ASN A 94 5.23 5.01 17.58
C ASN A 94 4.08 4.48 16.68
N ILE A 95 3.66 3.25 16.91
CA ILE A 95 2.57 2.60 16.16
C ILE A 95 1.24 3.39 16.20
N VAL A 96 0.96 4.08 17.30
CA VAL A 96 -0.29 4.87 17.47
C VAL A 96 -0.30 6.14 16.61
N ASP A 97 0.87 6.59 16.15
CA ASP A 97 1.03 7.81 15.35
C ASP A 97 1.07 7.52 13.83
N CYS A 98 1.02 6.24 13.42
CA CYS A 98 1.11 5.85 12.01
C CYS A 98 -0.02 6.40 11.13
N ASN A 99 -1.19 6.63 11.67
CA ASN A 99 -2.36 7.17 10.95
C ASN A 99 -2.55 6.54 9.54
N LEU A 100 -2.54 5.21 9.45
CA LEU A 100 -2.54 4.48 8.17
C LEU A 100 -3.76 4.75 7.28
N LEU A 101 -4.84 5.33 7.83
CA LEU A 101 -5.99 5.77 7.04
C LEU A 101 -5.65 6.94 6.09
N SER A 102 -4.49 7.58 6.25
CA SER A 102 -3.96 8.54 5.27
C SER A 102 -3.67 7.88 3.91
N ILE A 103 -3.41 6.58 3.87
CA ILE A 103 -3.14 5.84 2.63
C ILE A 103 -4.36 5.86 1.69
N PRO A 104 -5.53 5.30 2.07
CA PRO A 104 -6.72 5.36 1.22
C PRO A 104 -7.20 6.80 1.02
N TYR A 105 -7.04 7.71 1.99
CA TYR A 105 -7.41 9.11 1.86
C TYR A 105 -6.62 9.82 0.75
N MET A 106 -5.29 9.71 0.74
CA MET A 106 -4.46 10.31 -0.32
C MET A 106 -4.71 9.66 -1.68
N ARG A 107 -4.92 8.33 -1.72
CA ARG A 107 -5.25 7.63 -2.95
C ARG A 107 -6.55 8.14 -3.57
N GLU A 108 -7.60 8.28 -2.79
CA GLU A 108 -8.88 8.80 -3.25
C GLU A 108 -8.76 10.27 -3.73
N ARG A 109 -8.01 11.09 -2.99
CA ARG A 109 -7.85 12.51 -3.27
C ARG A 109 -7.07 12.80 -4.56
N HIS A 110 -6.00 12.05 -4.81
CA HIS A 110 -5.07 12.34 -5.91
C HIS A 110 -5.25 11.42 -7.12
N GLY A 111 -5.92 10.28 -6.95
CA GLY A 111 -6.00 9.23 -7.96
C GLY A 111 -4.63 8.57 -8.24
N LEU A 112 -3.74 8.54 -7.26
CA LEU A 112 -2.40 7.99 -7.35
C LEU A 112 -2.24 6.79 -6.43
N ASP A 113 -1.37 5.87 -6.80
CA ASP A 113 -0.97 4.81 -5.89
C ASP A 113 -0.19 5.37 -4.70
N VAL A 114 -0.54 4.87 -3.51
CA VAL A 114 0.07 5.29 -2.24
C VAL A 114 0.72 4.10 -1.56
N GLY A 115 1.95 4.29 -1.09
CA GLY A 115 2.71 3.33 -0.30
C GLY A 115 2.83 3.75 1.16
N TRP A 116 3.57 2.93 1.91
CA TRP A 116 3.95 3.15 3.30
C TRP A 116 5.46 3.06 3.46
N SER A 117 6.10 4.10 4.01
CA SER A 117 7.49 4.08 4.44
C SER A 117 7.55 3.85 5.94
N ASN A 118 8.08 2.70 6.36
CA ASN A 118 8.00 2.20 7.72
C ASN A 118 9.17 2.65 8.58
N HIS A 119 8.86 3.35 9.66
CA HIS A 119 9.81 3.72 10.71
C HIS A 119 9.42 3.11 12.08
N VAL A 120 8.40 2.25 12.10
CA VAL A 120 8.00 1.49 13.30
C VAL A 120 8.85 0.23 13.42
N ILE A 121 9.18 -0.16 14.65
CA ILE A 121 9.88 -1.43 14.89
C ILE A 121 8.96 -2.60 14.55
N GLY A 122 9.44 -3.50 13.70
CA GLY A 122 8.73 -4.71 13.29
C GLY A 122 7.72 -4.52 12.15
N PRO A 123 7.05 -5.60 11.70
CA PRO A 123 6.29 -5.64 10.46
C PRO A 123 4.83 -5.18 10.58
N LEU A 124 4.31 -4.96 11.79
CA LEU A 124 2.87 -4.79 12.02
C LEU A 124 2.27 -3.64 11.22
N ALA A 125 2.96 -2.47 11.17
CA ALA A 125 2.49 -1.33 10.39
C ALA A 125 2.52 -1.61 8.89
N CYS A 126 3.51 -2.36 8.39
CA CYS A 126 3.58 -2.79 6.98
C CYS A 126 2.39 -3.68 6.59
N HIS A 127 2.06 -4.67 7.45
CA HIS A 127 0.90 -5.55 7.25
C HIS A 127 -0.40 -4.76 7.20
N ALA A 128 -0.59 -3.85 8.17
CA ALA A 128 -1.77 -3.00 8.23
C ALA A 128 -1.85 -2.03 7.04
N ALA A 129 -0.72 -1.46 6.59
CA ALA A 129 -0.67 -0.58 5.43
C ALA A 129 -1.10 -1.28 4.14
N VAL A 130 -0.64 -2.51 3.90
CA VAL A 130 -1.09 -3.31 2.74
C VAL A 130 -2.58 -3.62 2.84
N ALA A 131 -3.10 -3.92 4.04
CA ALA A 131 -4.53 -4.12 4.26
C ALA A 131 -5.35 -2.84 4.00
N GLN A 132 -4.76 -1.64 4.16
CA GLN A 132 -5.36 -0.35 3.78
C GLN A 132 -5.15 -0.02 2.29
N GLY A 133 -4.48 -0.88 1.53
CA GLY A 133 -4.29 -0.75 0.09
C GLY A 133 -3.00 -0.07 -0.33
N ALA A 134 -1.98 -0.03 0.55
CA ALA A 134 -0.65 0.40 0.15
C ALA A 134 -0.11 -0.48 -0.99
N LYS A 135 0.48 0.17 -2.01
CA LYS A 135 1.04 -0.49 -3.20
C LYS A 135 2.55 -0.64 -3.14
N LEU A 136 3.21 0.18 -2.34
CA LEU A 136 4.65 0.14 -2.10
C LEU A 136 4.88 0.08 -0.59
N ILE A 137 5.89 -0.67 -0.19
CA ILE A 137 6.38 -0.70 1.20
C ILE A 137 7.87 -0.40 1.17
N GLU A 138 8.28 0.62 1.90
CA GLU A 138 9.68 0.98 2.10
C GLU A 138 10.08 0.65 3.54
N VAL A 139 11.23 0.03 3.72
CA VAL A 139 11.76 -0.31 5.03
C VAL A 139 13.27 -0.06 5.08
N HIS A 140 13.77 0.21 6.28
CA HIS A 140 15.21 0.21 6.55
C HIS A 140 15.72 -1.22 6.63
N VAL A 141 16.91 -1.46 6.10
CA VAL A 141 17.56 -2.77 6.09
C VAL A 141 18.93 -2.69 6.77
N THR A 142 19.26 -3.69 7.57
CA THR A 142 20.58 -3.85 8.18
C THR A 142 21.10 -5.28 7.99
N ASP A 143 22.41 -5.43 7.98
CA ASP A 143 23.05 -6.74 8.04
C ASP A 143 22.85 -7.43 9.39
N GLN A 144 22.83 -6.63 10.47
CA GLN A 144 22.72 -7.09 11.85
C GLN A 144 22.29 -5.94 12.76
N LYS A 145 21.36 -6.20 13.69
CA LYS A 145 20.92 -5.23 14.72
C LYS A 145 21.79 -5.28 15.95
N GLU A 146 22.20 -6.48 16.37
CA GLU A 146 22.95 -6.70 17.59
C GLU A 146 24.30 -5.98 17.54
N GLY A 147 24.63 -5.24 18.61
CA GLY A 147 25.87 -4.48 18.70
C GLY A 147 25.93 -3.20 17.85
N ARG A 148 24.83 -2.80 17.23
CA ARG A 148 24.72 -1.53 16.48
C ARG A 148 24.03 -0.47 17.34
N GLU A 149 24.70 0.63 17.59
CA GLU A 149 24.19 1.73 18.43
C GLU A 149 23.50 2.84 17.63
N PHE A 150 23.75 2.93 16.33
CA PHE A 150 23.12 3.95 15.49
C PHE A 150 21.61 3.71 15.37
N ARG A 151 20.85 4.76 15.55
CA ARG A 151 19.38 4.72 15.71
C ARG A 151 18.62 3.91 14.65
N ASP A 152 19.05 3.96 13.37
CA ASP A 152 18.30 3.34 12.28
C ASP A 152 18.41 1.81 12.28
N HIS A 153 19.47 1.23 12.85
CA HIS A 153 19.60 -0.22 12.98
C HIS A 153 18.50 -0.85 13.84
N ALA A 154 18.01 -0.14 14.86
CA ALA A 154 16.98 -0.67 15.77
C ALA A 154 15.64 -0.93 15.06
N LEU A 155 15.27 -0.10 14.09
CA LEU A 155 14.01 -0.20 13.33
C LEU A 155 14.19 -0.94 11.99
N SER A 156 15.42 -1.19 11.58
CA SER A 156 15.73 -1.88 10.33
C SER A 156 15.33 -3.35 10.37
N PHE A 157 15.14 -3.94 9.20
CA PHE A 157 14.92 -5.37 9.03
C PHE A 157 16.24 -6.06 8.66
N GLU A 158 16.50 -7.21 9.26
CA GLU A 158 17.58 -8.10 8.84
C GLU A 158 17.13 -8.95 7.63
N PRO A 159 18.07 -9.53 6.85
CA PRO A 159 17.72 -10.24 5.61
C PRO A 159 16.64 -11.32 5.76
N HIS A 160 16.66 -12.09 6.87
CA HIS A 160 15.65 -13.11 7.12
C HIS A 160 14.26 -12.50 7.41
N GLU A 161 14.21 -11.38 8.14
CA GLU A 161 12.95 -10.66 8.43
C GLU A 161 12.37 -10.06 7.15
N ILE A 162 13.19 -9.62 6.18
CA ILE A 162 12.72 -9.16 4.87
C ILE A 162 12.04 -10.29 4.10
N PHE A 163 12.59 -11.51 4.16
CA PHE A 163 12.02 -12.66 3.48
C PHE A 163 10.61 -12.99 4.01
N ASP A 164 10.48 -13.00 5.33
CA ASP A 164 9.21 -13.23 6.00
C ASP A 164 8.21 -12.08 5.70
N LEU A 165 8.67 -10.83 5.78
CA LEU A 165 7.85 -9.66 5.47
C LEU A 165 7.30 -9.75 4.04
N VAL A 166 8.13 -9.99 3.03
CA VAL A 166 7.68 -10.09 1.62
C VAL A 166 6.65 -11.20 1.44
N SER A 167 6.87 -12.37 2.09
CA SER A 167 5.92 -13.48 2.07
C SER A 167 4.56 -13.10 2.65
N ASP A 168 4.58 -12.44 3.81
CA ASP A 168 3.38 -12.00 4.50
C ASP A 168 2.61 -10.93 3.69
N LEU A 169 3.31 -9.92 3.18
CA LEU A 169 2.70 -8.85 2.38
C LEU A 169 2.04 -9.39 1.11
N ASN A 170 2.67 -10.35 0.44
CA ASN A 170 2.08 -11.03 -0.73
C ASN A 170 0.83 -11.82 -0.35
N SER A 171 0.87 -12.52 0.79
CA SER A 171 -0.27 -13.29 1.31
C SER A 171 -1.44 -12.38 1.68
N ILE A 172 -1.17 -11.27 2.36
CA ILE A 172 -2.18 -10.26 2.69
C ILE A 172 -2.79 -9.68 1.41
N SER A 173 -1.95 -9.23 0.47
CA SER A 173 -2.41 -8.68 -0.81
C SER A 173 -3.31 -9.64 -1.57
N ALA A 174 -2.94 -10.92 -1.65
CA ALA A 174 -3.76 -11.96 -2.27
C ALA A 174 -5.08 -12.19 -1.53
N SER A 175 -5.10 -12.03 -0.21
CA SER A 175 -6.30 -12.24 0.63
C SER A 175 -7.34 -11.12 0.50
N LEU A 176 -6.95 -9.92 0.05
CA LEU A 176 -7.87 -8.78 -0.08
C LEU A 176 -8.96 -9.04 -1.14
N GLY A 177 -8.64 -9.76 -2.19
CA GLY A 177 -9.59 -10.15 -3.23
C GLY A 177 -10.25 -8.95 -3.93
N LEU A 178 -11.57 -9.03 -4.09
CA LEU A 178 -12.37 -8.01 -4.78
C LEU A 178 -13.30 -7.30 -3.80
N LEU A 179 -13.60 -6.03 -4.05
CA LEU A 179 -14.58 -5.25 -3.27
C LEU A 179 -16.02 -5.73 -3.58
N GLN A 180 -16.29 -7.01 -3.28
CA GLN A 180 -17.58 -7.67 -3.48
C GLN A 180 -17.80 -8.74 -2.43
N LYS A 181 -19.03 -8.84 -1.89
CA LYS A 181 -19.42 -10.00 -1.07
C LYS A 181 -20.12 -11.03 -1.93
N ARG A 182 -19.37 -12.06 -2.29
CA ARG A 182 -19.91 -13.24 -3.00
C ARG A 182 -19.25 -14.52 -2.47
N PRO A 183 -19.94 -15.65 -2.53
CA PRO A 183 -19.32 -16.93 -2.19
C PRO A 183 -18.23 -17.26 -3.23
N THR A 184 -17.13 -17.82 -2.76
CA THR A 184 -16.12 -18.42 -3.62
C THR A 184 -16.66 -19.66 -4.33
N LEU A 185 -15.97 -20.13 -5.37
CA LEU A 185 -16.36 -21.35 -6.08
C LEU A 185 -16.40 -22.56 -5.12
N SER A 186 -15.47 -22.65 -4.17
CA SER A 186 -15.45 -23.69 -3.15
C SER A 186 -16.61 -23.61 -2.17
N GLU A 187 -17.00 -22.39 -1.75
CA GLU A 187 -18.16 -22.20 -0.87
C GLU A 187 -19.48 -22.52 -1.57
N GLN A 188 -19.60 -22.31 -2.89
CA GLN A 188 -20.84 -22.58 -3.62
C GLN A 188 -21.27 -24.05 -3.51
N GLN A 189 -20.32 -24.98 -3.44
CA GLN A 189 -20.60 -26.40 -3.25
C GLN A 189 -21.25 -26.68 -1.89
N ASN A 190 -20.89 -25.90 -0.86
CA ASN A 190 -21.39 -26.03 0.50
C ASN A 190 -22.71 -25.30 0.74
N THR A 191 -23.14 -24.42 -0.18
CA THR A 191 -24.32 -23.56 0.01
C THR A 191 -25.58 -24.40 0.28
N ARG A 192 -25.75 -25.52 -0.43
CA ARG A 192 -26.92 -26.40 -0.25
C ARG A 192 -26.86 -27.18 1.06
N ALA A 193 -25.66 -27.57 1.49
CA ALA A 193 -25.48 -28.35 2.72
C ALA A 193 -25.64 -27.51 4.00
N PHE A 194 -25.28 -26.21 3.94
CA PHE A 194 -25.26 -25.36 5.13
C PHE A 194 -26.48 -24.44 5.27
N ARG A 195 -27.23 -24.23 4.20
CA ARG A 195 -28.42 -23.39 4.26
C ARG A 195 -29.66 -24.21 4.57
N LYS A 196 -30.41 -23.75 5.55
CA LYS A 196 -31.74 -24.27 5.81
C LYS A 196 -32.66 -23.94 4.65
N GLY A 197 -33.45 -24.92 4.24
CA GLY A 197 -34.50 -24.79 3.23
C GLY A 197 -35.88 -24.85 3.83
N LEU A 198 -36.87 -24.48 3.07
CA LEU A 198 -38.27 -24.74 3.39
C LEU A 198 -38.64 -26.14 2.90
N VAL A 199 -39.20 -26.93 3.73
CA VAL A 199 -39.69 -28.29 3.41
C VAL A 199 -41.13 -28.43 3.88
N TYR A 200 -41.87 -29.35 3.30
CA TYR A 200 -43.17 -29.72 3.85
C TYR A 200 -42.97 -30.45 5.17
N SER A 201 -43.79 -30.09 6.19
CA SER A 201 -43.79 -30.73 7.51
C SER A 201 -44.38 -32.13 7.45
N LYS A 202 -45.14 -32.47 6.42
CA LYS A 202 -45.77 -33.78 6.14
C LYS A 202 -46.13 -33.85 4.66
N ASP A 203 -46.46 -35.05 4.21
CA ASP A 203 -47.01 -35.24 2.86
C ASP A 203 -48.36 -34.49 2.71
N LEU A 204 -48.52 -33.83 1.61
CA LEU A 204 -49.72 -33.07 1.25
C LEU A 204 -50.39 -33.67 0.01
N GLU A 205 -51.72 -33.75 0.02
CA GLU A 205 -52.48 -34.14 -1.14
C GLU A 205 -52.46 -33.09 -2.25
N SER A 206 -52.56 -33.54 -3.49
CA SER A 206 -52.65 -32.64 -4.64
C SER A 206 -53.84 -31.69 -4.52
N GLY A 207 -53.60 -30.40 -4.69
CA GLY A 207 -54.62 -29.34 -4.54
C GLY A 207 -54.73 -28.76 -3.12
N THR A 208 -53.93 -29.24 -2.15
CA THR A 208 -53.89 -28.64 -0.81
C THR A 208 -53.35 -27.19 -0.91
N VAL A 209 -54.06 -26.22 -0.35
CA VAL A 209 -53.56 -24.87 -0.17
C VAL A 209 -52.51 -24.91 0.94
N ILE A 210 -51.29 -24.42 0.58
CA ILE A 210 -50.16 -24.42 1.53
C ILE A 210 -50.38 -23.28 2.54
N GLU A 211 -50.32 -23.62 3.81
CA GLU A 211 -50.37 -22.74 4.98
C GLU A 211 -49.12 -22.93 5.83
N ASP A 212 -48.83 -21.99 6.73
CA ASP A 212 -47.64 -22.02 7.60
C ASP A 212 -47.46 -23.35 8.36
N LYS A 213 -48.56 -23.95 8.80
CA LYS A 213 -48.57 -25.27 9.49
C LYS A 213 -48.02 -26.42 8.61
N HIS A 214 -47.99 -26.23 7.29
CA HIS A 214 -47.50 -27.23 6.32
C HIS A 214 -46.01 -27.04 5.98
N ILE A 215 -45.36 -26.02 6.55
CA ILE A 215 -43.96 -25.68 6.26
C ILE A 215 -43.10 -25.95 7.49
N SER A 216 -41.92 -26.49 7.27
CA SER A 216 -40.86 -26.65 8.25
C SER A 216 -39.52 -26.21 7.67
N PHE A 217 -38.52 -26.08 8.50
CA PHE A 217 -37.16 -25.75 8.09
C PHE A 217 -36.27 -26.99 8.30
N ALA A 218 -35.49 -27.35 7.30
CA ALA A 218 -34.51 -28.42 7.35
C ALA A 218 -33.16 -27.97 6.78
#